data_ce445e2411de7c1731a446a4098c1d1f
#
_entry.id   ce445e2411de7c1731a446a4098c1d1f
#
_cell.length_a   1.000
_cell.length_b   1.000
_cell.length_c   1.000
_cell.angle_alpha   90.00
_cell.angle_beta   90.00
_cell.angle_gamma   90.00
#
_symmetry.space_group_name_H-M   'P 1'
#
loop_
_entity.id
_entity.type
_entity.pdbx_description
1 polymer ?
#
loop_
_entity_poly.entity_id
_entity_poly.type
_entity_poly.pdbx_seq_one_letter_code
_entity_poly.pdbx_strand_id
1 'polypeptide(L)'
;MIIGLDIDNVISDFDGGMQPLFLKEDKNKRNTGVIDNNLHYMKGMFDWSDEEVEEFLVNVCEDCAKRLRIRRGAREYINKLIQDGHEIVLITYRKEPNFLNGEKTTKDWLKAKRINYHKLVLSASPNKTEECKKNNIDIMFDDRAGYVYKMREEGVNCVLVLTKYNLKERKNLPHVRSWKELYN
;
A
#
# COMPACT_ATOMS: atom_id res chain seq x y z
N MET A 1 -8.58 -19.10 -7.37
CA MET A 1 -7.35 -18.73 -6.61
C MET A 1 -7.72 -17.79 -5.49
N ILE A 2 -6.93 -17.81 -4.42
CA ILE A 2 -6.99 -16.82 -3.34
C ILE A 2 -5.94 -15.74 -3.60
N ILE A 3 -6.38 -14.53 -3.91
CA ILE A 3 -5.52 -13.41 -4.30
C ILE A 3 -5.39 -12.46 -3.11
N GLY A 4 -4.15 -12.29 -2.63
CA GLY A 4 -3.79 -11.31 -1.61
C GLY A 4 -3.48 -9.95 -2.23
N LEU A 5 -4.04 -8.90 -1.66
CA LEU A 5 -3.80 -7.52 -2.12
C LEU A 5 -3.42 -6.65 -0.92
N ASP A 6 -2.30 -5.92 -1.02
CA ASP A 6 -2.08 -4.78 -0.15
C ASP A 6 -3.05 -3.63 -0.47
N ILE A 7 -3.18 -2.68 0.43
CA ILE A 7 -4.10 -1.55 0.25
C ILE A 7 -3.35 -0.31 -0.21
N ASP A 8 -2.33 0.11 0.53
CA ASP A 8 -1.65 1.37 0.29
C ASP A 8 -0.73 1.27 -0.94
N ASN A 9 -0.91 2.17 -1.89
CA ASN A 9 -0.29 2.16 -3.22
C ASN A 9 -0.60 0.95 -4.12
N VAL A 10 -1.42 -0.01 -3.67
CA VAL A 10 -1.96 -1.09 -4.51
C VAL A 10 -3.41 -0.77 -4.90
N ILE A 11 -4.30 -0.59 -3.93
CA ILE A 11 -5.70 -0.22 -4.15
C ILE A 11 -5.89 1.28 -3.98
N SER A 12 -5.29 1.87 -2.94
CA SER A 12 -5.32 3.31 -2.66
C SER A 12 -4.13 4.04 -3.29
N ASP A 13 -4.30 5.31 -3.58
CA ASP A 13 -3.23 6.23 -3.96
C ASP A 13 -2.68 6.92 -2.71
N PHE A 14 -1.92 6.15 -1.91
CA PHE A 14 -1.40 6.60 -0.63
C PHE A 14 -0.39 7.75 -0.81
N ASP A 15 0.60 7.58 -1.67
CA ASP A 15 1.61 8.60 -1.93
C ASP A 15 1.00 9.89 -2.49
N GLY A 16 0.03 9.76 -3.40
CA GLY A 16 -0.71 10.90 -3.93
C GLY A 16 -1.53 11.65 -2.88
N GLY A 17 -2.00 10.95 -1.84
CA GLY A 17 -2.68 11.55 -0.70
C GLY A 17 -1.75 12.21 0.31
N MET A 18 -0.59 11.60 0.56
CA MET A 18 0.37 12.05 1.58
C MET A 18 1.25 13.21 1.11
N GLN A 19 1.73 13.18 -0.13
CA GLN A 19 2.66 14.19 -0.64
C GLN A 19 2.18 15.64 -0.45
N PRO A 20 0.91 16.01 -0.71
CA PRO A 20 0.44 17.38 -0.45
C PRO A 20 0.51 17.79 1.02
N LEU A 21 0.34 16.84 1.94
CA LEU A 21 0.42 17.12 3.38
C LEU A 21 1.87 17.41 3.79
N PHE A 22 2.82 16.61 3.30
CA PHE A 22 4.24 16.85 3.49
C PHE A 22 4.69 18.19 2.89
N LEU A 23 4.27 18.50 1.66
CA LEU A 23 4.58 19.79 1.03
C LEU A 23 4.05 21.00 1.82
N LYS A 24 2.85 20.87 2.41
CA LYS A 24 2.28 21.90 3.25
C LYS A 24 3.10 22.09 4.53
N GLU A 25 3.46 20.99 5.18
CA GLU A 25 4.24 21.05 6.42
C GLU A 25 5.69 21.50 6.18
N ASP A 26 6.32 21.09 5.08
CA ASP A 26 7.66 21.54 4.71
C ASP A 26 7.75 23.05 4.58
N LYS A 27 6.71 23.70 4.03
CA LYS A 27 6.64 25.16 3.97
C LYS A 27 6.68 25.82 5.34
N ASN A 28 6.13 25.17 6.36
CA ASN A 28 6.13 25.67 7.73
C ASN A 28 7.47 25.40 8.42
N LYS A 29 8.12 24.28 8.12
CA LYS A 29 9.39 23.85 8.75
C LYS A 29 10.61 24.52 8.10
N ARG A 30 10.89 24.18 6.85
CA ARG A 30 12.14 24.55 6.13
C ARG A 30 11.93 25.18 4.76
N ASN A 31 10.80 24.90 4.13
CA ASN A 31 10.46 25.35 2.78
C ASN A 31 11.52 24.94 1.71
N THR A 32 12.12 23.77 1.90
CA THR A 32 13.14 23.24 0.98
C THR A 32 12.52 22.60 -0.26
N GLY A 33 11.26 22.19 -0.15
CA GLY A 33 10.56 21.46 -1.21
C GLY A 33 11.04 20.01 -1.32
N VAL A 34 10.66 19.37 -2.42
CA VAL A 34 11.00 17.96 -2.68
C VAL A 34 12.44 17.85 -3.16
N ILE A 35 13.27 17.09 -2.46
CA ILE A 35 14.67 16.80 -2.80
C ILE A 35 14.74 15.56 -3.69
N ASP A 36 14.04 14.47 -3.34
CA ASP A 36 13.98 13.24 -4.13
C ASP A 36 12.55 12.67 -4.18
N ASN A 37 12.00 12.56 -5.37
CA ASN A 37 10.66 12.03 -5.62
C ASN A 37 10.58 10.49 -5.69
N ASN A 38 11.71 9.81 -5.57
CA ASN A 38 11.80 8.36 -5.77
C ASN A 38 11.85 7.57 -4.46
N LEU A 39 11.58 8.22 -3.34
CA LEU A 39 11.68 7.63 -2.03
C LEU A 39 10.31 7.31 -1.42
N HIS A 40 10.26 6.17 -0.74
CA HIS A 40 9.05 5.65 -0.14
C HIS A 40 8.78 6.26 1.24
N TYR A 41 7.51 6.42 1.59
CA TYR A 41 7.04 7.04 2.85
C TYR A 41 7.66 8.40 3.13
N MET A 42 8.02 9.11 2.07
CA MET A 42 8.55 10.47 2.18
C MET A 42 9.86 10.59 2.97
N LYS A 43 10.44 9.48 3.46
CA LYS A 43 11.76 9.47 4.10
C LYS A 43 12.83 9.84 3.07
N GLY A 44 13.57 10.92 3.34
CA GLY A 44 14.53 11.49 2.41
C GLY A 44 13.92 12.23 1.21
N MET A 45 12.59 12.28 1.07
CA MET A 45 11.94 13.09 0.04
C MET A 45 12.05 14.57 0.31
N PHE A 46 12.10 14.94 1.58
CA PHE A 46 12.29 16.30 2.09
C PHE A 46 13.55 16.36 2.96
N ASP A 47 14.04 17.56 3.26
CA ASP A 47 15.12 17.80 4.21
C ASP A 47 14.62 17.68 5.67
N TRP A 48 14.12 16.49 6.00
CA TRP A 48 13.60 16.15 7.33
C TRP A 48 14.35 14.93 7.87
N SER A 49 14.55 14.89 9.19
CA SER A 49 15.05 13.68 9.80
C SER A 49 14.01 12.56 9.78
N ASP A 50 14.45 11.32 9.96
CA ASP A 50 13.54 10.18 10.03
C ASP A 50 12.54 10.33 11.18
N GLU A 51 12.98 10.89 12.32
CA GLU A 51 12.12 11.14 13.48
C GLU A 51 11.04 12.19 13.16
N GLU A 52 11.38 13.26 12.45
CA GLU A 52 10.42 14.28 12.01
C GLU A 52 9.37 13.70 11.05
N VAL A 53 9.79 12.81 10.16
CA VAL A 53 8.88 12.10 9.26
C VAL A 53 7.96 11.18 10.05
N GLU A 54 8.48 10.41 11.00
CA GLU A 54 7.69 9.48 11.82
C GLU A 54 6.68 10.22 12.70
N GLU A 55 7.08 11.29 13.36
CA GLU A 55 6.18 12.13 14.16
C GLU A 55 5.06 12.71 13.30
N PHE A 56 5.39 13.22 12.12
CA PHE A 56 4.39 13.76 11.21
C PHE A 56 3.41 12.67 10.72
N LEU A 57 3.92 11.49 10.38
CA LEU A 57 3.07 10.37 9.96
C LEU A 57 2.06 9.97 11.05
N VAL A 58 2.48 9.89 12.31
CA VAL A 58 1.59 9.62 13.44
C VAL A 58 0.42 10.59 13.49
N ASN A 59 0.67 11.85 13.19
CA ASN A 59 -0.34 12.91 13.28
C ASN A 59 -1.31 12.93 12.07
N VAL A 60 -0.90 12.47 10.89
CA VAL A 60 -1.68 12.71 9.67
C VAL A 60 -2.13 11.42 8.94
N CYS A 61 -1.48 10.29 9.20
CA CYS A 61 -1.62 9.08 8.39
C CYS A 61 -3.06 8.54 8.39
N GLU A 62 -3.66 8.38 9.56
CA GLU A 62 -5.02 7.84 9.68
C GLU A 62 -6.08 8.78 9.08
N ASP A 63 -5.96 10.09 9.26
CA ASP A 63 -6.88 11.06 8.67
C ASP A 63 -6.71 11.19 7.16
N CYS A 64 -5.49 11.06 6.66
CA CYS A 64 -5.25 10.94 5.23
C CYS A 64 -5.92 9.71 4.65
N ALA A 65 -5.73 8.54 5.30
CA ALA A 65 -6.26 7.26 4.86
C ALA A 65 -7.79 7.27 4.65
N LYS A 66 -8.54 8.00 5.48
CA LYS A 66 -10.00 8.17 5.33
C LYS A 66 -10.41 8.81 3.99
N ARG A 67 -9.52 9.58 3.35
CA ARG A 67 -9.81 10.40 2.16
C ARG A 67 -9.09 9.95 0.90
N LEU A 68 -8.24 8.94 0.96
CA LEU A 68 -7.46 8.46 -0.18
C LEU A 68 -8.33 8.20 -1.41
N ARG A 69 -7.78 8.52 -2.56
CA ARG A 69 -8.34 8.10 -3.85
C ARG A 69 -8.01 6.64 -4.09
N ILE A 70 -8.84 5.96 -4.85
CA ILE A 70 -8.50 4.63 -5.37
C ILE A 70 -7.62 4.77 -6.61
N ARG A 71 -6.71 3.83 -6.81
CA ARG A 71 -5.94 3.75 -8.05
C ARG A 71 -6.85 3.40 -9.23
N ARG A 72 -6.50 3.96 -10.39
CA ARG A 72 -7.28 3.74 -11.62
C ARG A 72 -7.40 2.25 -11.94
N GLY A 73 -8.62 1.78 -12.12
CA GLY A 73 -8.94 0.39 -12.44
C GLY A 73 -9.11 -0.52 -11.22
N ALA A 74 -8.63 -0.16 -10.01
CA ALA A 74 -8.66 -1.05 -8.86
C ALA A 74 -10.04 -1.65 -8.60
N ARG A 75 -11.07 -0.83 -8.44
CA ARG A 75 -12.43 -1.32 -8.19
C ARG A 75 -12.98 -2.19 -9.33
N GLU A 76 -12.74 -1.78 -10.57
CA GLU A 76 -13.21 -2.50 -11.76
C GLU A 76 -12.62 -3.91 -11.82
N TYR A 77 -11.29 -4.00 -11.72
CA TYR A 77 -10.61 -5.28 -11.88
C TYR A 77 -10.75 -6.20 -10.65
N ILE A 78 -10.87 -5.66 -9.44
CA ILE A 78 -11.24 -6.45 -8.26
C ILE A 78 -12.60 -7.12 -8.48
N ASN A 79 -13.59 -6.37 -8.97
CA ASN A 79 -14.91 -6.95 -9.27
C ASN A 79 -14.86 -8.01 -10.36
N LYS A 80 -14.03 -7.83 -11.41
CA LYS A 80 -13.84 -8.85 -12.45
C LYS A 80 -13.20 -10.12 -11.87
N LEU A 81 -12.14 -10.00 -11.07
CA LEU A 81 -11.53 -11.14 -10.40
C LEU A 81 -12.53 -11.93 -9.55
N ILE A 82 -13.40 -11.23 -8.80
CA ILE A 82 -14.46 -11.88 -8.02
C ILE A 82 -15.48 -12.58 -8.94
N GLN A 83 -15.88 -11.95 -10.04
CA GLN A 83 -16.80 -12.56 -11.03
C GLN A 83 -16.20 -13.80 -11.70
N ASP A 84 -14.89 -13.83 -11.89
CA ASP A 84 -14.13 -14.97 -12.41
C ASP A 84 -13.91 -16.09 -11.37
N GLY A 85 -14.49 -15.94 -10.18
CA GLY A 85 -14.43 -16.95 -9.12
C GLY A 85 -13.18 -16.91 -8.25
N HIS A 86 -12.45 -15.79 -8.24
CA HIS A 86 -11.31 -15.62 -7.32
C HIS A 86 -11.76 -15.08 -5.96
N GLU A 87 -11.10 -15.55 -4.90
CA GLU A 87 -11.25 -15.01 -3.56
C GLU A 87 -10.26 -13.86 -3.35
N ILE A 88 -10.75 -12.71 -2.87
CA ILE A 88 -9.92 -11.52 -2.61
C ILE A 88 -9.73 -11.35 -1.12
N VAL A 89 -8.46 -11.42 -0.69
CA VAL A 89 -8.03 -11.20 0.70
C VAL A 89 -7.18 -9.93 0.76
N LEU A 90 -7.66 -8.93 1.48
CA LEU A 90 -6.92 -7.70 1.70
C LEU A 90 -6.01 -7.88 2.91
N ILE A 91 -4.71 -7.62 2.75
CA ILE A 91 -3.71 -7.75 3.83
C ILE A 91 -2.95 -6.44 3.93
N THR A 92 -3.12 -5.71 5.04
CA THR A 92 -2.52 -4.40 5.23
C THR A 92 -1.92 -4.23 6.63
N TYR A 93 -0.87 -3.39 6.74
CA TYR A 93 -0.26 -3.01 8.01
C TYR A 93 -0.67 -1.59 8.39
N ARG A 94 -1.89 -1.42 8.88
CA ARG A 94 -2.43 -0.15 9.36
C ARG A 94 -2.66 -0.24 10.87
N LYS A 95 -1.57 -0.06 11.63
CA LYS A 95 -1.53 -0.18 13.08
C LYS A 95 -0.83 1.01 13.73
N GLU A 96 -0.90 1.05 15.06
CA GLU A 96 -0.14 2.01 15.85
C GLU A 96 1.35 2.00 15.51
N PRO A 97 2.00 3.16 15.61
CA PRO A 97 1.45 4.43 16.10
C PRO A 97 0.69 5.24 15.03
N ASN A 98 0.78 4.89 13.74
CA ASN A 98 0.23 5.69 12.64
C ASN A 98 -1.30 5.54 12.47
N PHE A 99 -1.87 4.47 13.02
CA PHE A 99 -3.30 4.17 12.95
C PHE A 99 -3.81 3.68 14.30
N LEU A 100 -4.53 4.55 15.02
CA LEU A 100 -5.17 4.19 16.30
C LEU A 100 -6.42 3.32 16.09
N ASN A 101 -7.16 3.56 15.00
CA ASN A 101 -8.38 2.84 14.63
C ASN A 101 -8.26 2.19 13.25
N GLY A 102 -7.10 1.62 12.92
CA GLY A 102 -6.75 1.19 11.58
C GLY A 102 -7.75 0.24 10.94
N GLU A 103 -8.31 -0.71 11.70
CA GLU A 103 -9.33 -1.63 11.19
C GLU A 103 -10.61 -0.89 10.80
N LYS A 104 -11.13 -0.06 11.70
CA LYS A 104 -12.34 0.73 11.44
C LYS A 104 -12.15 1.67 10.28
N THR A 105 -11.07 2.44 10.28
CA THR A 105 -10.72 3.39 9.21
C THR A 105 -10.61 2.69 7.86
N THR A 106 -10.01 1.49 7.83
CA THR A 106 -9.88 0.71 6.60
C THR A 106 -11.23 0.21 6.11
N LYS A 107 -12.05 -0.39 6.97
CA LYS A 107 -13.39 -0.87 6.62
C LYS A 107 -14.31 0.25 6.12
N ASP A 108 -14.30 1.39 6.80
CA ASP A 108 -15.11 2.55 6.40
C ASP A 108 -14.67 3.09 5.03
N TRP A 109 -13.36 3.17 4.78
CA TRP A 109 -12.82 3.60 3.50
C TRP A 109 -13.19 2.62 2.37
N LEU A 110 -13.00 1.31 2.56
CA LEU A 110 -13.35 0.28 1.58
C LEU A 110 -14.84 0.35 1.22
N LYS A 111 -15.71 0.49 2.23
CA LYS A 111 -17.15 0.68 2.05
C LYS A 111 -17.48 1.94 1.24
N ALA A 112 -16.89 3.09 1.62
CA ALA A 112 -17.09 4.37 0.93
C ALA A 112 -16.62 4.33 -0.53
N LYS A 113 -15.55 3.59 -0.83
CA LYS A 113 -15.01 3.40 -2.19
C LYS A 113 -15.68 2.25 -2.95
N ARG A 114 -16.61 1.53 -2.33
CA ARG A 114 -17.31 0.37 -2.92
C ARG A 114 -16.34 -0.68 -3.44
N ILE A 115 -15.34 -1.02 -2.62
CA ILE A 115 -14.39 -2.09 -2.90
C ILE A 115 -14.94 -3.37 -2.29
N ASN A 116 -15.18 -4.38 -3.13
CA ASN A 116 -15.60 -5.70 -2.71
C ASN A 116 -14.38 -6.54 -2.34
N TYR A 117 -14.51 -7.36 -1.32
CA TYR A 117 -13.48 -8.31 -0.87
C TYR A 117 -14.14 -9.41 -0.03
N HIS A 118 -13.45 -10.52 0.14
CA HIS A 118 -13.94 -11.64 0.95
C HIS A 118 -13.42 -11.56 2.39
N LYS A 119 -12.17 -11.13 2.57
CA LYS A 119 -11.54 -11.04 3.89
C LYS A 119 -10.63 -9.82 4.00
N LEU A 120 -10.62 -9.19 5.19
CA LEU A 120 -9.64 -8.16 5.56
C LEU A 120 -8.79 -8.69 6.71
N VAL A 121 -7.47 -8.62 6.54
CA VAL A 121 -6.47 -9.01 7.53
C VAL A 121 -5.59 -7.80 7.86
N LEU A 122 -5.56 -7.43 9.13
CA LEU A 122 -4.58 -6.47 9.64
C LEU A 122 -3.33 -7.23 10.08
N SER A 123 -2.28 -7.12 9.27
CA SER A 123 -1.02 -7.81 9.52
C SER A 123 -0.38 -7.39 10.84
N ALA A 124 0.25 -8.33 11.52
CA ALA A 124 1.00 -8.07 12.74
C ALA A 124 2.31 -7.32 12.48
N SER A 125 2.86 -7.46 11.28
CA SER A 125 4.09 -6.81 10.84
C SER A 125 3.96 -6.28 9.40
N PRO A 126 4.85 -5.37 8.97
CA PRO A 126 4.89 -4.95 7.58
C PRO A 126 5.22 -6.09 6.60
N ASN A 127 5.99 -7.10 7.02
CA ASN A 127 6.19 -8.34 6.26
C ASN A 127 4.97 -9.26 6.46
N LYS A 128 4.25 -9.53 5.39
CA LYS A 128 2.96 -10.23 5.40
C LYS A 128 3.07 -11.73 5.14
N THR A 129 4.26 -12.31 5.23
CA THR A 129 4.50 -13.73 4.92
C THR A 129 3.60 -14.65 5.73
N GLU A 130 3.51 -14.43 7.05
CA GLU A 130 2.70 -15.25 7.94
C GLU A 130 1.21 -15.19 7.59
N GLU A 131 0.71 -13.99 7.30
CA GLU A 131 -0.68 -13.78 6.90
C GLU A 131 -0.98 -14.44 5.56
N CYS A 132 -0.04 -14.38 4.62
CA CYS A 132 -0.17 -15.06 3.32
C CYS A 132 -0.28 -16.58 3.52
N LYS A 133 0.62 -17.18 4.33
CA LYS A 133 0.61 -18.62 4.61
C LYS A 133 -0.66 -19.04 5.36
N LYS A 134 -1.06 -18.31 6.41
CA LYS A 134 -2.28 -18.60 7.20
C LYS A 134 -3.58 -18.51 6.41
N ASN A 135 -3.60 -17.69 5.37
CA ASN A 135 -4.77 -17.49 4.52
C ASN A 135 -4.67 -18.23 3.18
N ASN A 136 -3.68 -19.12 2.99
CA ASN A 136 -3.45 -19.89 1.79
C ASN A 136 -3.44 -19.03 0.52
N ILE A 137 -2.75 -17.87 0.55
CA ILE A 137 -2.67 -16.94 -0.57
C ILE A 137 -1.90 -17.59 -1.72
N ASP A 138 -2.54 -17.76 -2.87
CA ASP A 138 -1.92 -18.28 -4.08
C ASP A 138 -0.96 -17.28 -4.72
N ILE A 139 -1.34 -15.98 -4.68
CA ILE A 139 -0.53 -14.88 -5.20
C ILE A 139 -0.81 -13.60 -4.39
N MET A 140 0.26 -12.92 -3.98
CA MET A 140 0.19 -11.64 -3.26
C MET A 140 0.68 -10.49 -4.14
N PHE A 141 0.01 -9.34 -4.08
CA PHE A 141 0.43 -8.10 -4.73
C PHE A 141 0.75 -7.03 -3.68
N ASP A 142 1.96 -6.52 -3.72
CA ASP A 142 2.47 -5.52 -2.76
C ASP A 142 3.36 -4.51 -3.50
N ASP A 143 3.41 -3.26 -3.04
CA ASP A 143 4.21 -2.20 -3.66
C ASP A 143 5.61 -2.05 -3.03
N ARG A 144 5.86 -2.72 -1.90
CA ARG A 144 7.11 -2.63 -1.13
C ARG A 144 8.11 -3.68 -1.57
N ALA A 145 9.02 -3.32 -2.49
CA ALA A 145 10.02 -4.23 -3.03
C ALA A 145 10.77 -5.04 -1.95
N GLY A 146 11.20 -4.39 -0.86
CA GLY A 146 11.90 -5.07 0.24
C GLY A 146 11.05 -6.17 0.91
N TYR A 147 9.74 -6.00 0.99
CA TYR A 147 8.85 -7.06 1.50
C TYR A 147 8.53 -8.10 0.44
N VAL A 148 8.40 -7.70 -0.82
CA VAL A 148 8.26 -8.66 -1.94
C VAL A 148 9.46 -9.61 -1.98
N TYR A 149 10.70 -9.11 -1.85
CA TYR A 149 11.90 -9.97 -1.74
C TYR A 149 11.76 -10.96 -0.59
N LYS A 150 11.49 -10.48 0.63
CA LYS A 150 11.36 -11.35 1.82
C LYS A 150 10.26 -12.38 1.68
N MET A 151 9.07 -11.99 1.24
CA MET A 151 7.95 -12.92 1.02
C MET A 151 8.32 -14.02 0.01
N ARG A 152 9.01 -13.65 -1.07
CA ARG A 152 9.47 -14.62 -2.07
C ARG A 152 10.56 -15.57 -1.56
N GLU A 153 11.53 -15.05 -0.81
CA GLU A 153 12.54 -15.88 -0.13
C GLU A 153 11.91 -16.88 0.84
N GLU A 154 10.79 -16.53 1.46
CA GLU A 154 10.02 -17.40 2.35
C GLU A 154 8.95 -18.26 1.64
N GLY A 155 8.98 -18.32 0.29
CA GLY A 155 8.15 -19.20 -0.53
C GLY A 155 6.76 -18.66 -0.86
N VAL A 156 6.45 -17.40 -0.58
CA VAL A 156 5.21 -16.75 -1.00
C VAL A 156 5.33 -16.28 -2.45
N ASN A 157 4.40 -16.64 -3.31
CA ASN A 157 4.32 -16.10 -4.66
C ASN A 157 3.85 -14.64 -4.58
N CYS A 158 4.81 -13.71 -4.59
CA CYS A 158 4.53 -12.27 -4.45
C CYS A 158 5.01 -11.50 -5.69
N VAL A 159 4.18 -10.59 -6.16
CA VAL A 159 4.37 -9.75 -7.36
C VAL A 159 4.41 -8.28 -6.94
N LEU A 160 5.40 -7.55 -7.46
CA LEU A 160 5.57 -6.12 -7.17
C LEU A 160 4.58 -5.29 -7.99
N VAL A 161 3.81 -4.45 -7.31
CA VAL A 161 3.02 -3.40 -7.97
C VAL A 161 3.90 -2.17 -8.16
N LEU A 162 4.16 -1.80 -9.41
CA LEU A 162 5.04 -0.67 -9.69
C LEU A 162 4.42 0.67 -9.29
N THR A 163 5.27 1.45 -8.64
CA THR A 163 5.05 2.84 -8.24
C THR A 163 6.27 3.67 -8.64
N LYS A 164 6.23 4.99 -8.45
CA LYS A 164 7.36 5.87 -8.78
C LYS A 164 8.65 5.47 -8.03
N TYR A 165 8.54 5.15 -6.73
CA TYR A 165 9.70 4.90 -5.88
C TYR A 165 10.33 3.50 -6.04
N ASN A 166 9.63 2.54 -6.65
CA ASN A 166 10.13 1.18 -6.82
C ASN A 166 10.48 0.80 -8.27
N LEU A 167 10.42 1.74 -9.21
CA LEU A 167 10.66 1.49 -10.65
C LEU A 167 12.01 0.83 -10.94
N LYS A 168 13.03 1.08 -10.14
CA LYS A 168 14.36 0.47 -10.28
C LYS A 168 14.32 -1.06 -10.12
N GLU A 169 13.39 -1.57 -9.31
CA GLU A 169 13.25 -3.00 -8.99
C GLU A 169 12.56 -3.81 -10.11
N ARG A 170 12.03 -3.15 -11.13
CA ARG A 170 11.35 -3.82 -12.27
C ARG A 170 12.19 -4.86 -13.02
N LYS A 171 13.52 -4.78 -12.90
CA LYS A 171 14.43 -5.74 -13.54
C LYS A 171 14.68 -6.98 -12.69
N ASN A 172 14.40 -6.90 -11.39
CA ASN A 172 14.79 -7.88 -10.40
C ASN A 172 13.61 -8.71 -9.88
N LEU A 173 12.39 -8.16 -9.97
CA LEU A 173 11.18 -8.77 -9.44
C LEU A 173 10.09 -8.95 -10.49
N PRO A 174 9.29 -10.04 -10.43
CA PRO A 174 8.05 -10.09 -11.18
C PRO A 174 7.18 -8.89 -10.76
N HIS A 175 6.61 -8.21 -11.76
CA HIS A 175 5.91 -6.97 -11.49
C HIS A 175 4.73 -6.73 -12.42
N VAL A 176 3.82 -5.85 -11.98
CA VAL A 176 2.73 -5.30 -12.77
C VAL A 176 2.72 -3.77 -12.66
N ARG A 177 2.32 -3.10 -13.75
CA ARG A 177 2.29 -1.63 -13.85
C ARG A 177 0.90 -1.04 -13.66
N SER A 178 -0.09 -1.88 -13.82
CA SER A 178 -1.50 -1.47 -13.80
C SER A 178 -2.40 -2.60 -13.32
N TRP A 179 -3.60 -2.24 -12.93
CA TRP A 179 -4.64 -3.20 -12.60
C TRP A 179 -5.05 -4.09 -13.78
N LYS A 180 -4.91 -3.58 -15.03
CA LYS A 180 -5.14 -4.38 -16.23
C LYS A 180 -4.10 -5.50 -16.37
N GLU A 181 -2.83 -5.21 -16.12
CA GLU A 181 -1.77 -6.23 -16.13
C GLU A 181 -1.89 -7.22 -14.97
N LEU A 182 -2.37 -6.77 -13.81
CA LEU A 182 -2.62 -7.63 -12.65
C LEU A 182 -3.73 -8.65 -12.94
N TYR A 183 -4.75 -8.24 -13.68
CA TYR A 183 -5.89 -9.09 -14.03
C TYR A 183 -5.57 -10.11 -15.12
N ASN A 184 -4.71 -9.76 -16.13
CA ASN A 184 -4.37 -10.64 -17.26
C ASN A 184 -3.31 -11.69 -16.87
#